data_d88f6d9e9fcb2b74807bffdb9df3cc37
#
_entry.id   d88f6d9e9fcb2b74807bffdb9df3cc37
#
_cell.length_a   1.000
_cell.length_b   1.000
_cell.length_c   1.000
_cell.angle_alpha   90.00
_cell.angle_beta   90.00
_cell.angle_gamma   90.00
#
_symmetry.space_group_name_H-M   'P 1'
#
loop_
_entity.id
_entity.type
_entity.pdbx_description
1 polymer ?
#
loop_
_entity_poly.entity_id
_entity_poly.type
_entity_poly.pdbx_seq_one_letter_code
_entity_poly.pdbx_strand_id
1 'polypeptide(L)'
;MSISTITIDVQTDEKKIPASIHWSATDTGADKKQAAKAMMISFWDAAEKAALRIDLWTQDMMVDEMADFFYQTLMTMADTYGRATQYNDQVDEMKQFARNFYTRFRERQLQENKAQ
;
A
#
# COMPACT_ATOMS: atom_id res chain seq x y z
N MET A 1 14.23 27.17 -3.54
CA MET A 1 13.73 25.78 -3.41
C MET A 1 12.98 25.62 -2.10
N SER A 2 11.91 24.91 -2.11
CA SER A 2 11.13 24.59 -0.92
C SER A 2 11.32 23.12 -0.55
N ILE A 3 10.99 22.80 0.69
CA ILE A 3 11.08 21.41 1.19
C ILE A 3 9.69 20.93 1.51
N SER A 4 9.33 19.79 0.94
CA SER A 4 8.09 19.09 1.30
C SER A 4 8.44 17.96 2.25
N THR A 5 7.70 17.84 3.34
CA THR A 5 7.99 16.88 4.38
C THR A 5 6.80 15.93 4.57
N ILE A 6 7.09 14.64 4.61
CA ILE A 6 6.11 13.61 4.96
C ILE A 6 6.51 13.09 6.33
N THR A 7 5.57 13.11 7.26
CA THR A 7 5.80 12.63 8.62
C THR A 7 4.91 11.42 8.87
N ILE A 8 5.51 10.35 9.39
CA ILE A 8 4.79 9.12 9.71
C ILE A 8 5.12 8.75 11.15
N ASP A 9 4.07 8.61 11.97
CA ASP A 9 4.20 8.19 13.36
C ASP A 9 3.57 6.82 13.52
N VAL A 10 4.35 5.85 13.98
CA VAL A 10 3.89 4.50 14.26
C VAL A 10 3.96 4.29 15.76
N GLN A 11 2.80 4.14 16.40
CA GLN A 11 2.73 3.83 17.82
C GLN A 11 2.66 2.33 17.99
N THR A 12 3.60 1.77 18.75
CA THR A 12 3.67 0.33 18.99
C THR A 12 3.27 0.01 20.41
N ASP A 13 2.79 -1.21 20.63
CA ASP A 13 2.47 -1.70 21.96
C ASP A 13 3.73 -2.22 22.66
N GLU A 14 3.57 -2.85 23.83
CA GLU A 14 4.70 -3.37 24.62
C GLU A 14 5.50 -4.44 23.88
N LYS A 15 4.86 -5.14 22.92
CA LYS A 15 5.51 -6.18 22.11
C LYS A 15 6.04 -5.64 20.80
N LYS A 16 6.06 -4.32 20.63
CA LYS A 16 6.51 -3.63 19.42
C LYS A 16 5.65 -3.94 18.19
N ILE A 17 4.37 -4.25 18.41
CA ILE A 17 3.40 -4.47 17.34
C ILE A 17 2.68 -3.14 17.07
N PRO A 18 2.54 -2.73 15.80
CA PRO A 18 1.88 -1.44 15.50
C PRO A 18 0.44 -1.41 15.99
N ALA A 19 0.13 -0.40 16.81
CA ALA A 19 -1.21 -0.16 17.31
C ALA A 19 -1.92 0.93 16.53
N SER A 20 -1.19 1.94 16.08
CA SER A 20 -1.76 3.01 15.26
C SER A 20 -0.69 3.60 14.34
N ILE A 21 -1.14 4.08 13.19
CA ILE A 21 -0.30 4.78 12.22
C ILE A 21 -0.98 6.11 11.92
N HIS A 22 -0.23 7.21 12.03
CA HIS A 22 -0.71 8.54 11.65
C HIS A 22 0.31 9.18 10.72
N TRP A 23 -0.17 9.90 9.72
CA TRP A 23 0.71 10.55 8.78
C TRP A 23 0.21 11.94 8.42
N SER A 24 1.12 12.77 7.99
CA SER A 24 0.82 14.10 7.48
C SER A 24 1.85 14.46 6.41
N ALA A 25 1.49 15.39 5.55
CA ALA A 25 2.37 15.86 4.49
C ALA A 25 2.15 17.36 4.29
N THR A 26 3.24 18.10 4.17
CA THR A 26 3.17 19.52 3.81
C THR A 26 2.79 19.62 2.33
N ASP A 27 2.27 20.75 1.90
CA ASP A 27 1.95 21.07 0.49
C ASP A 27 0.88 20.19 -0.14
N THR A 28 0.17 19.38 0.67
CA THR A 28 -1.00 18.64 0.24
C THR A 28 -2.14 18.97 1.18
N GLY A 29 -3.34 18.50 0.88
CA GLY A 29 -4.47 18.71 1.78
C GLY A 29 -4.35 17.92 3.09
N ALA A 30 -3.25 17.21 3.30
CA ALA A 30 -3.02 16.35 4.46
C ALA A 30 -2.05 16.98 5.47
N ASP A 31 -2.16 18.30 5.69
CA ASP A 31 -1.37 19.01 6.70
C ASP A 31 -1.76 18.62 8.13
N LYS A 32 -2.96 18.06 8.31
CA LYS A 32 -3.41 17.48 9.57
C LYS A 32 -3.13 15.98 9.58
N LYS A 33 -2.87 15.43 10.76
CA LYS A 33 -2.61 13.99 10.89
C LYS A 33 -3.79 13.15 10.42
N GLN A 34 -3.51 12.19 9.54
CA GLN A 34 -4.47 11.23 9.04
C GLN A 34 -4.16 9.86 9.63
N ALA A 35 -5.22 9.12 10.01
CA ALA A 35 -5.05 7.75 10.51
C ALA A 35 -4.98 6.78 9.33
N ALA A 36 -4.15 5.74 9.48
CA ALA A 36 -4.04 4.66 8.51
C ALA A 36 -3.92 3.33 9.25
N LYS A 37 -4.47 2.27 8.67
CA LYS A 37 -4.32 0.91 9.23
C LYS A 37 -3.13 0.17 8.65
N ALA A 38 -2.62 0.61 7.52
CA ALA A 38 -1.48 -0.04 6.87
C ALA A 38 -0.72 1.00 6.06
N MET A 39 0.54 0.71 5.78
CA MET A 39 1.36 1.55 4.92
C MET A 39 2.37 0.71 4.18
N MET A 40 2.73 1.17 2.99
CA MET A 40 3.81 0.60 2.19
C MET A 40 4.67 1.75 1.70
N ILE A 41 5.95 1.70 2.02
CA ILE A 41 6.91 2.70 1.58
C ILE A 41 8.06 1.98 0.90
N SER A 42 8.45 2.48 -0.27
CA SER A 42 9.55 1.91 -1.01
C SER A 42 10.44 3.03 -1.53
N PHE A 43 11.74 2.88 -1.35
CA PHE A 43 12.74 3.82 -1.86
C PHE A 43 13.67 3.08 -2.80
N TRP A 44 14.01 3.70 -3.93
CA TRP A 44 14.99 3.13 -4.83
C TRP A 44 16.38 3.64 -4.44
N ASP A 45 17.24 2.73 -4.01
CA ASP A 45 18.64 3.04 -3.71
C ASP A 45 19.46 2.82 -4.98
N ALA A 46 19.91 3.90 -5.59
CA ALA A 46 20.61 3.84 -6.87
C ALA A 46 21.98 3.19 -6.75
N ALA A 47 22.65 3.35 -5.60
CA ALA A 47 23.97 2.76 -5.39
C ALA A 47 23.91 1.25 -5.27
N GLU A 48 22.96 0.75 -4.48
CA GLU A 48 22.78 -0.68 -4.25
C GLU A 48 21.89 -1.35 -5.30
N LYS A 49 21.21 -0.54 -6.15
CA LYS A 49 20.25 -1.03 -7.15
C LYS A 49 19.19 -1.92 -6.50
N ALA A 50 18.63 -1.42 -5.41
CA ALA A 50 17.68 -2.17 -4.59
C ALA A 50 16.53 -1.28 -4.15
N ALA A 51 15.36 -1.88 -4.02
CA ALA A 51 14.21 -1.24 -3.41
C ALA A 51 14.23 -1.52 -1.91
N LEU A 52 14.28 -0.46 -1.10
CA LEU A 52 14.25 -0.55 0.35
C LEU A 52 12.83 -0.26 0.80
N ARG A 53 12.22 -1.18 1.55
CA ARG A 53 10.81 -1.10 1.86
C ARG A 53 10.54 -1.15 3.35
N ILE A 54 9.50 -0.42 3.74
CA ILE A 54 8.92 -0.50 5.07
C ILE A 54 7.44 -0.76 4.88
N ASP A 55 6.98 -1.95 5.26
CA ASP A 55 5.57 -2.33 5.15
C ASP A 55 5.07 -2.68 6.54
N LEU A 56 4.04 -1.98 7.01
CA LEU A 56 3.49 -2.16 8.35
C LEU A 56 1.96 -2.17 8.29
N TRP A 57 1.34 -2.88 9.23
CA TRP A 57 -0.11 -2.84 9.41
C TRP A 57 -0.45 -2.92 10.89
N THR A 58 -1.59 -2.34 11.25
CA THR A 58 -2.06 -2.34 12.64
C THR A 58 -2.77 -3.65 12.97
N GLN A 59 -2.89 -3.94 14.26
CA GLN A 59 -3.49 -5.19 14.74
C GLN A 59 -4.94 -5.37 14.31
N ASP A 60 -5.66 -4.27 14.09
CA ASP A 60 -7.07 -4.31 13.72
C ASP A 60 -7.31 -4.37 12.21
N MET A 61 -6.23 -4.46 11.41
CA MET A 61 -6.35 -4.62 9.95
C MET A 61 -6.95 -5.97 9.62
N MET A 62 -8.06 -5.98 8.90
CA MET A 62 -8.74 -7.21 8.52
C MET A 62 -8.19 -7.76 7.21
N VAL A 63 -8.38 -9.05 6.98
CA VAL A 63 -7.87 -9.73 5.77
C VAL A 63 -8.47 -9.14 4.51
N ASP A 64 -9.77 -8.85 4.53
CA ASP A 64 -10.43 -8.24 3.37
C ASP A 64 -9.94 -6.82 3.11
N GLU A 65 -9.65 -6.06 4.17
CA GLU A 65 -9.05 -4.73 4.03
C GLU A 65 -7.66 -4.83 3.42
N MET A 66 -6.87 -5.84 3.82
CA MET A 66 -5.53 -6.04 3.28
C MET A 66 -5.58 -6.37 1.79
N ALA A 67 -6.54 -7.20 1.38
CA ALA A 67 -6.70 -7.53 -0.04
C ALA A 67 -7.12 -6.30 -0.85
N ASP A 68 -8.02 -5.48 -0.32
CA ASP A 68 -8.41 -4.21 -0.97
C ASP A 68 -7.23 -3.26 -1.08
N PHE A 69 -6.43 -3.16 -0.04
CA PHE A 69 -5.24 -2.30 -0.03
C PHE A 69 -4.25 -2.74 -1.11
N PHE A 70 -3.98 -4.05 -1.20
CA PHE A 70 -3.09 -4.59 -2.23
C PHE A 70 -3.64 -4.36 -3.63
N TYR A 71 -4.93 -4.61 -3.83
CA TYR A 71 -5.55 -4.42 -5.13
C TYR A 71 -5.42 -2.96 -5.60
N GLN A 72 -5.82 -2.02 -4.74
CA GLN A 72 -5.76 -0.60 -5.09
C GLN A 72 -4.32 -0.13 -5.29
N THR A 73 -3.39 -0.65 -4.49
CA THR A 73 -1.97 -0.31 -4.62
C THR A 73 -1.42 -0.82 -5.95
N LEU A 74 -1.74 -2.06 -6.33
CA LEU A 74 -1.32 -2.60 -7.61
C LEU A 74 -1.86 -1.79 -8.79
N MET A 75 -3.13 -1.37 -8.72
CA MET A 75 -3.74 -0.57 -9.78
C MET A 75 -3.07 0.80 -9.91
N THR A 76 -2.82 1.47 -8.80
CA THR A 76 -2.19 2.79 -8.82
C THR A 76 -0.71 2.73 -9.12
N MET A 77 -0.01 1.65 -8.73
CA MET A 77 1.36 1.40 -9.14
C MET A 77 1.47 1.29 -10.66
N ALA A 78 0.49 0.63 -11.28
CA ALA A 78 0.45 0.53 -12.74
C ALA A 78 0.33 1.91 -13.38
N ASP A 79 -0.53 2.77 -12.82
CA ASP A 79 -0.65 4.15 -13.31
C ASP A 79 0.66 4.92 -13.20
N THR A 80 1.35 4.77 -12.08
CA THR A 80 2.65 5.43 -11.85
C THR A 80 3.68 4.94 -12.88
N TYR A 81 3.74 3.63 -13.08
CA TYR A 81 4.65 3.04 -14.05
C TYR A 81 4.36 3.57 -15.46
N GLY A 82 3.07 3.67 -15.82
CA GLY A 82 2.68 4.20 -17.12
C GLY A 82 3.10 5.64 -17.32
N ARG A 83 2.96 6.48 -16.30
CA ARG A 83 3.42 7.89 -16.39
C ARG A 83 4.93 7.97 -16.56
N ALA A 84 5.67 7.07 -15.92
CA ALA A 84 7.13 7.11 -15.94
C ALA A 84 7.72 6.55 -17.23
N THR A 85 7.10 5.56 -17.84
CA THR A 85 7.67 4.79 -18.94
C THR A 85 6.93 4.92 -20.27
N GLN A 86 5.63 5.18 -20.25
CA GLN A 86 4.73 5.15 -21.43
C GLN A 86 4.55 3.74 -21.99
N TYR A 87 4.92 2.69 -21.24
CA TYR A 87 4.77 1.30 -21.69
C TYR A 87 3.38 0.78 -21.34
N ASN A 88 2.40 1.16 -22.14
CA ASN A 88 0.98 0.90 -21.84
C ASN A 88 0.62 -0.59 -21.85
N ASP A 89 1.33 -1.39 -22.64
CA ASP A 89 1.13 -2.85 -22.65
C ASP A 89 1.46 -3.47 -21.29
N GLN A 90 2.54 -3.03 -20.65
CA GLN A 90 2.91 -3.50 -19.32
C GLN A 90 1.95 -2.98 -18.26
N VAL A 91 1.46 -1.75 -18.41
CA VAL A 91 0.42 -1.21 -17.52
C VAL A 91 -0.81 -2.10 -17.54
N ASP A 92 -1.24 -2.50 -18.73
CA ASP A 92 -2.41 -3.36 -18.90
C ASP A 92 -2.18 -4.74 -18.24
N GLU A 93 -0.97 -5.29 -18.38
CA GLU A 93 -0.63 -6.56 -17.73
C GLU A 93 -0.68 -6.45 -16.20
N MET A 94 -0.15 -5.36 -15.64
CA MET A 94 -0.19 -5.12 -14.21
C MET A 94 -1.62 -5.01 -13.70
N LYS A 95 -2.47 -4.27 -14.42
CA LYS A 95 -3.87 -4.10 -14.04
C LYS A 95 -4.65 -5.40 -14.18
N GLN A 96 -4.33 -6.19 -15.20
CA GLN A 96 -4.99 -7.50 -15.36
C GLN A 96 -4.59 -8.42 -14.22
N PHE A 97 -3.32 -8.41 -13.81
CA PHE A 97 -2.88 -9.17 -12.64
C PHE A 97 -3.65 -8.75 -11.39
N ALA A 98 -3.80 -7.44 -11.18
CA ALA A 98 -4.51 -6.93 -10.01
C ALA A 98 -5.96 -7.40 -9.99
N ARG A 99 -6.64 -7.36 -11.14
CA ARG A 99 -8.03 -7.83 -11.24
C ARG A 99 -8.14 -9.32 -10.97
N ASN A 100 -7.22 -10.11 -11.51
CA ASN A 100 -7.19 -11.56 -11.28
C ASN A 100 -6.91 -11.88 -9.81
N PHE A 101 -5.98 -11.15 -9.20
CA PHE A 101 -5.66 -11.27 -7.78
C PHE A 101 -6.91 -11.06 -6.93
N TYR A 102 -7.65 -9.99 -7.20
CA TYR A 102 -8.84 -9.66 -6.42
C TYR A 102 -9.95 -10.69 -6.62
N THR A 103 -10.15 -11.14 -7.84
CA THR A 103 -11.14 -12.17 -8.16
C THR A 103 -10.84 -13.46 -7.39
N ARG A 104 -9.57 -13.89 -7.37
CA ARG A 104 -9.16 -15.09 -6.63
C ARG A 104 -9.36 -14.93 -5.14
N PHE A 105 -9.10 -13.74 -4.63
CA PHE A 105 -9.35 -13.48 -3.22
C PHE A 105 -10.83 -13.64 -2.89
N ARG A 106 -11.71 -13.08 -3.71
CA ARG A 106 -13.16 -13.18 -3.52
C ARG A 106 -13.61 -14.64 -3.56
N GLU A 107 -13.08 -15.42 -4.49
CA GLU A 107 -13.40 -16.84 -4.60
C GLU A 107 -12.98 -17.61 -3.33
N ARG A 108 -11.79 -17.30 -2.83
CA ARG A 108 -11.29 -17.92 -1.59
C ARG A 108 -12.20 -17.60 -0.41
N GLN A 109 -12.63 -16.36 -0.29
CA GLN A 109 -13.53 -15.92 0.79
C GLN A 109 -14.86 -16.67 0.74
N LEU A 110 -15.40 -16.84 -0.48
CA LEU A 110 -16.65 -17.59 -0.64
C LEU A 110 -16.50 -19.05 -0.24
N GLN A 111 -15.38 -19.69 -0.59
CA GLN A 111 -15.11 -21.07 -0.20
C GLN A 111 -14.94 -21.21 1.30
N GLU A 112 -14.22 -20.31 1.93
CA GLU A 112 -14.02 -20.34 3.38
C GLU A 112 -15.35 -20.15 4.12
N ASN A 113 -16.21 -19.27 3.63
CA ASN A 113 -17.52 -19.03 4.23
C ASN A 113 -18.42 -20.26 4.08
N LYS A 114 -18.31 -21.01 2.97
CA LYS A 114 -19.10 -22.22 2.76
C LYS A 114 -18.64 -23.38 3.62
N ALA A 115 -17.36 -23.38 4.01
CA ALA A 115 -16.78 -24.46 4.82
C ALA A 115 -17.16 -24.37 6.29
N GLN A 116 -17.80 -23.28 6.71
CA GLN A 116 -18.23 -23.06 8.09
C GLN A 116 -19.69 -23.47 8.32
#